data_99b002881952553ebfaa271b900a347b
#
_entry.id   99b002881952553ebfaa271b900a347b
#
_cell.length_a   1.000
_cell.length_b   1.000
_cell.length_c   1.000
_cell.angle_alpha   90.00
_cell.angle_beta   90.00
_cell.angle_gamma   90.00
#
_symmetry.space_group_name_H-M   'P 1'
#
loop_
_entity.id
_entity.type
_entity.pdbx_description
1 polymer ?
#
loop_
_entity_poly.entity_id
_entity_poly.type
_entity_poly.pdbx_seq_one_letter_code
_entity_poly.pdbx_strand_id
1 'polypeptide(L)'
;MIKVGDLVKIKSRKDNVIFRVNYIENNSVQLKGEVIRLLCTSQLDDLVPCTIDEVKNVALPAILERDSKAIIKGKVLHLDGDEVYLKKALKAYRQYGVKAIGYYIPEERMPEAINTLLHRHNPDIVVITGHDALLSEDKSRIYDISNYRNSSYFISATKECREYKPDLDSLVVIAGACQSFYEALIENGANFASSPSRENIHLFDPVIIASEIALTPVYEYAKIERVLSNTINKNMGGLDTRGQARRIYLGGKSSNDT
;
A
#
# COMPACT_ATOMS: atom_id res chain seq x y z
N MET A 1 -3.03 -29.16 17.71
CA MET A 1 -1.91 -28.32 18.18
C MET A 1 -1.58 -27.35 17.07
N ILE A 2 -1.54 -26.05 17.37
CA ILE A 2 -1.26 -24.98 16.38
C ILE A 2 0.21 -25.05 15.95
N LYS A 3 0.46 -24.87 14.65
CA LYS A 3 1.80 -24.92 14.02
C LYS A 3 2.04 -23.68 13.16
N VAL A 4 3.30 -23.42 12.84
CA VAL A 4 3.69 -22.43 11.83
C VAL A 4 2.98 -22.76 10.50
N GLY A 5 2.38 -21.74 9.89
CA GLY A 5 1.59 -21.86 8.67
C GLY A 5 0.08 -22.04 8.88
N ASP A 6 -0.37 -22.41 10.07
CA ASP A 6 -1.78 -22.56 10.37
C ASP A 6 -2.52 -21.21 10.32
N LEU A 7 -3.81 -21.27 9.97
CA LEU A 7 -4.72 -20.13 10.05
C LEU A 7 -5.38 -20.10 11.42
N VAL A 8 -5.39 -18.92 12.03
CA VAL A 8 -5.93 -18.72 13.39
C VAL A 8 -6.65 -17.39 13.51
N LYS A 9 -7.52 -17.31 14.50
CA LYS A 9 -8.10 -16.05 15.03
C LYS A 9 -7.62 -15.86 16.46
N ILE A 10 -7.58 -14.62 16.92
CA ILE A 10 -7.28 -14.26 18.31
C ILE A 10 -8.61 -14.14 19.05
N LYS A 11 -8.82 -14.91 20.12
CA LYS A 11 -10.09 -14.95 20.90
C LYS A 11 -10.41 -13.60 21.52
N SER A 12 -9.39 -12.92 22.05
CA SER A 12 -9.54 -11.61 22.71
C SER A 12 -9.86 -10.47 21.75
N ARG A 13 -9.66 -10.64 20.43
CA ARG A 13 -9.97 -9.63 19.40
C ARG A 13 -11.41 -9.74 18.91
N LYS A 14 -12.05 -8.59 18.71
CA LYS A 14 -13.43 -8.49 18.20
C LYS A 14 -13.53 -8.34 16.68
N ASP A 15 -12.42 -8.07 15.99
CA ASP A 15 -12.38 -7.70 14.57
C ASP A 15 -12.43 -8.89 13.59
N ASN A 16 -12.47 -10.13 14.09
CA ASN A 16 -12.50 -11.35 13.29
C ASN A 16 -11.40 -11.46 12.22
N VAL A 17 -10.26 -10.80 12.40
CA VAL A 17 -9.12 -10.89 11.49
C VAL A 17 -8.57 -12.31 11.54
N ILE A 18 -8.32 -12.88 10.36
CA ILE A 18 -7.66 -14.17 10.20
C ILE A 18 -6.17 -13.94 10.01
N PHE A 19 -5.38 -14.64 10.80
CA PHE A 19 -3.94 -14.59 10.79
C PHE A 19 -3.36 -15.92 10.36
N ARG A 20 -2.18 -15.85 9.75
CA ARG A 20 -1.29 -17.00 9.57
C ARG A 20 -0.25 -16.98 10.65
N VAL A 21 0.00 -18.13 11.26
CA VAL A 21 1.08 -18.31 12.23
C VAL A 21 2.41 -18.22 11.50
N ASN A 22 3.20 -17.20 11.82
CA ASN A 22 4.49 -16.93 11.20
C ASN A 22 5.65 -17.58 11.97
N TYR A 23 5.61 -17.46 13.28
CA TYR A 23 6.65 -17.99 14.15
C TYR A 23 6.07 -18.30 15.55
N ILE A 24 6.60 -19.34 16.20
CA ILE A 24 6.22 -19.73 17.56
C ILE A 24 7.50 -19.84 18.40
N GLU A 25 7.51 -19.14 19.52
CA GLU A 25 8.55 -19.22 20.52
C GLU A 25 7.92 -19.39 21.91
N ASN A 26 8.14 -20.55 22.52
CA ASN A 26 7.47 -20.92 23.77
C ASN A 26 5.94 -20.80 23.68
N ASN A 27 5.33 -19.88 24.44
CA ASN A 27 3.89 -19.59 24.39
C ASN A 27 3.56 -18.34 23.55
N SER A 28 4.56 -17.64 23.03
CA SER A 28 4.39 -16.44 22.21
C SER A 28 4.33 -16.81 20.73
N VAL A 29 3.34 -16.28 20.02
CA VAL A 29 3.10 -16.57 18.60
C VAL A 29 3.09 -15.27 17.81
N GLN A 30 4.00 -15.15 16.85
CA GLN A 30 3.96 -14.07 15.88
C GLN A 30 2.96 -14.41 14.77
N LEU A 31 2.06 -13.50 14.53
CA LEU A 31 0.93 -13.64 13.63
C LEU A 31 0.99 -12.58 12.52
N LYS A 32 0.64 -13.01 11.32
CA LYS A 32 0.55 -12.18 10.13
C LYS A 32 -0.86 -12.26 9.54
N GLY A 33 -1.49 -11.11 9.31
CA GLY A 33 -2.81 -11.05 8.72
C GLY A 33 -2.85 -11.69 7.32
N GLU A 34 -3.89 -12.46 7.01
CA GLU A 34 -3.99 -13.14 5.70
C GLU A 34 -4.36 -12.18 4.56
N VAL A 35 -5.19 -11.18 4.83
CA VAL A 35 -5.66 -10.17 3.86
C VAL A 35 -5.44 -8.74 4.34
N ILE A 36 -5.12 -8.54 5.59
CA ILE A 36 -4.83 -7.25 6.22
C ILE A 36 -3.32 -7.19 6.49
N ARG A 37 -2.69 -6.05 6.22
CA ARG A 37 -1.25 -5.84 6.41
C ARG A 37 -0.87 -5.65 7.89
N LEU A 38 -1.24 -6.60 8.73
CA LEU A 38 -1.04 -6.55 10.18
C LEU A 38 -0.09 -7.64 10.65
N LEU A 39 0.93 -7.24 11.40
CA LEU A 39 1.77 -8.14 12.20
C LEU A 39 1.47 -7.89 13.68
N CYS A 40 1.18 -8.93 14.42
CA CYS A 40 0.98 -8.85 15.87
C CYS A 40 1.51 -10.11 16.56
N THR A 41 1.57 -10.05 17.88
CA THR A 41 1.94 -11.19 18.73
C THR A 41 0.77 -11.53 19.64
N SER A 42 0.55 -12.82 19.88
CA SER A 42 -0.46 -13.32 20.80
C SER A 42 0.08 -14.53 21.56
N GLN A 43 -0.66 -14.99 22.56
CA GLN A 43 -0.33 -16.22 23.29
C GLN A 43 -1.01 -17.42 22.61
N LEU A 44 -0.40 -18.61 22.69
CA LEU A 44 -0.94 -19.83 22.09
C LEU A 44 -2.35 -20.16 22.57
N ASP A 45 -2.63 -19.95 23.84
CA ASP A 45 -3.92 -20.22 24.48
C ASP A 45 -5.03 -19.22 24.08
N ASP A 46 -4.64 -18.03 23.56
CA ASP A 46 -5.58 -17.05 23.01
C ASP A 46 -5.91 -17.28 21.52
N LEU A 47 -5.43 -18.37 20.92
CA LEU A 47 -5.65 -18.67 19.51
C LEU A 47 -6.74 -19.71 19.29
N VAL A 48 -7.49 -19.53 18.20
CA VAL A 48 -8.47 -20.51 17.68
C VAL A 48 -8.09 -20.85 16.25
N PRO A 49 -7.88 -22.13 15.91
CA PRO A 49 -7.69 -22.54 14.52
C PRO A 49 -8.90 -22.16 13.66
N CYS A 50 -8.64 -21.78 12.41
CA CYS A 50 -9.66 -21.55 11.41
C CYS A 50 -9.26 -22.16 10.06
N THR A 51 -10.23 -22.29 9.16
CA THR A 51 -10.02 -22.88 7.84
C THR A 51 -9.79 -21.83 6.76
N ILE A 52 -9.28 -22.27 5.61
CA ILE A 52 -9.08 -21.37 4.46
C ILE A 52 -10.41 -20.82 3.93
N ASP A 53 -11.50 -21.56 4.07
CA ASP A 53 -12.83 -21.14 3.63
C ASP A 53 -13.39 -19.97 4.46
N GLU A 54 -12.89 -19.79 5.68
CA GLU A 54 -13.23 -18.66 6.53
C GLU A 54 -12.52 -17.37 6.09
N VAL A 55 -11.43 -17.49 5.32
CA VAL A 55 -10.78 -16.34 4.71
C VAL A 55 -11.72 -15.81 3.64
N LYS A 56 -12.36 -14.67 3.91
CA LYS A 56 -13.19 -14.01 2.90
C LYS A 56 -12.31 -13.72 1.67
N ASN A 57 -12.52 -14.48 0.61
CA ASN A 57 -11.98 -14.15 -0.70
C ASN A 57 -12.69 -12.86 -1.15
N VAL A 58 -12.07 -11.72 -0.86
CA VAL A 58 -12.55 -10.45 -1.39
C VAL A 58 -12.24 -10.47 -2.88
N ALA A 59 -13.28 -10.57 -3.69
CA ALA A 59 -13.14 -10.40 -5.13
C ALA A 59 -12.56 -9.00 -5.40
N LEU A 60 -11.54 -8.95 -6.26
CA LEU A 60 -11.02 -7.65 -6.69
C LEU A 60 -12.16 -6.88 -7.37
N PRO A 61 -12.39 -5.62 -7.01
CA PRO A 61 -13.43 -4.82 -7.64
C PRO A 61 -13.15 -4.66 -9.13
N ALA A 62 -14.21 -4.63 -9.93
CA ALA A 62 -14.07 -4.37 -11.35
C ALA A 62 -13.64 -2.92 -11.57
N ILE A 63 -12.45 -2.73 -12.11
CA ILE A 63 -12.02 -1.44 -12.64
C ILE A 63 -12.68 -1.31 -14.01
N LEU A 64 -13.50 -0.26 -14.21
CA LEU A 64 -14.19 -0.05 -15.48
C LEU A 64 -13.15 0.09 -16.59
N GLU A 65 -13.18 -0.83 -17.57
CA GLU A 65 -12.44 -0.66 -18.81
C GLU A 65 -12.93 0.62 -19.48
N ARG A 66 -12.04 1.59 -19.59
CA ARG A 66 -12.21 2.73 -20.45
C ARG A 66 -11.78 2.30 -21.86
N ASP A 67 -12.35 2.94 -22.88
CA ASP A 67 -12.10 2.62 -24.27
C ASP A 67 -10.61 2.37 -24.54
N SER A 68 -10.27 1.11 -24.74
CA SER A 68 -8.89 0.60 -24.66
C SER A 68 -7.95 1.11 -25.75
N LYS A 69 -8.48 1.79 -26.77
CA LYS A 69 -7.71 2.24 -27.94
C LYS A 69 -6.88 3.51 -27.73
N ALA A 70 -7.14 4.27 -26.65
CA ALA A 70 -6.51 5.57 -26.40
C ALA A 70 -5.71 5.63 -25.10
N ILE A 71 -5.52 4.52 -24.38
CA ILE A 71 -4.88 4.54 -23.08
C ILE A 71 -3.44 4.08 -23.17
N ILE A 72 -2.52 5.00 -22.90
CA ILE A 72 -1.13 4.66 -22.56
C ILE A 72 -1.15 4.26 -21.09
N LYS A 73 -1.10 2.94 -20.82
CA LYS A 73 -1.12 2.40 -19.47
C LYS A 73 0.13 2.83 -18.69
N GLY A 74 -0.05 3.29 -17.46
CA GLY A 74 1.04 3.64 -16.57
C GLY A 74 1.84 2.42 -16.13
N LYS A 75 3.14 2.64 -15.93
CA LYS A 75 4.07 1.66 -15.37
C LYS A 75 4.12 1.80 -13.86
N VAL A 76 3.90 0.72 -13.14
CA VAL A 76 3.96 0.67 -11.68
C VAL A 76 5.28 0.07 -11.24
N LEU A 77 5.98 0.74 -10.34
CA LEU A 77 7.05 0.19 -9.52
C LEU A 77 6.51 -0.04 -8.11
N HIS A 78 6.54 -1.27 -7.62
CA HIS A 78 5.98 -1.63 -6.32
C HIS A 78 7.08 -2.20 -5.40
N LEU A 79 7.39 -1.47 -4.34
CA LEU A 79 8.26 -1.93 -3.24
C LEU A 79 7.37 -2.41 -2.10
N ASP A 80 7.64 -3.61 -1.63
CA ASP A 80 6.86 -4.21 -0.53
C ASP A 80 7.82 -4.86 0.49
N GLY A 81 7.60 -4.55 1.77
CA GLY A 81 8.30 -5.19 2.89
C GLY A 81 7.87 -6.64 3.14
N ASP A 82 6.94 -7.16 2.33
CA ASP A 82 6.42 -8.51 2.46
C ASP A 82 6.36 -9.23 1.10
N GLU A 83 7.16 -10.28 0.96
CA GLU A 83 7.26 -11.05 -0.28
C GLU A 83 5.94 -11.73 -0.67
N VAL A 84 5.16 -12.21 0.31
CA VAL A 84 3.89 -12.89 0.04
C VAL A 84 2.84 -11.90 -0.45
N TYR A 85 2.77 -10.73 0.18
CA TYR A 85 1.86 -9.67 -0.25
C TYR A 85 2.27 -9.11 -1.61
N LEU A 86 3.56 -8.94 -1.87
CA LEU A 86 4.06 -8.54 -3.18
C LEU A 86 3.63 -9.53 -4.28
N LYS A 87 3.76 -10.84 -4.05
CA LYS A 87 3.32 -11.86 -5.01
C LYS A 87 1.82 -11.77 -5.30
N LYS A 88 1.00 -11.55 -4.26
CA LYS A 88 -0.45 -11.33 -4.40
C LYS A 88 -0.74 -10.03 -5.18
N ALA A 89 -0.02 -8.95 -4.87
CA ALA A 89 -0.15 -7.66 -5.57
C ALA A 89 0.19 -7.77 -7.06
N LEU A 90 1.31 -8.41 -7.40
CA LEU A 90 1.72 -8.62 -8.80
C LEU A 90 0.73 -9.48 -9.59
N LYS A 91 0.08 -10.47 -8.93
CA LYS A 91 -1.01 -11.23 -9.54
C LYS A 91 -2.22 -10.34 -9.83
N ALA A 92 -2.60 -9.47 -8.89
CA ALA A 92 -3.72 -8.55 -9.07
C ALA A 92 -3.47 -7.52 -10.19
N TYR A 93 -2.27 -6.93 -10.27
CA TYR A 93 -1.91 -6.04 -11.39
C TYR A 93 -2.07 -6.74 -12.76
N ARG A 94 -1.66 -8.01 -12.86
CA ARG A 94 -1.85 -8.80 -14.10
C ARG A 94 -3.34 -8.99 -14.44
N GLN A 95 -4.19 -9.23 -13.44
CA GLN A 95 -5.64 -9.35 -13.64
C GLN A 95 -6.26 -8.03 -14.14
N TYR A 96 -5.75 -6.89 -13.70
CA TYR A 96 -6.16 -5.57 -14.20
C TYR A 96 -5.48 -5.17 -15.53
N GLY A 97 -4.58 -6.01 -16.05
CA GLY A 97 -3.84 -5.69 -17.27
C GLY A 97 -2.88 -4.51 -17.12
N VAL A 98 -2.39 -4.25 -15.90
CA VAL A 98 -1.45 -3.18 -15.56
C VAL A 98 -0.02 -3.73 -15.57
N LYS A 99 0.92 -2.98 -16.18
CA LYS A 99 2.35 -3.27 -16.12
C LYS A 99 2.89 -2.90 -14.75
N ALA A 100 3.28 -3.89 -13.96
CA ALA A 100 3.91 -3.66 -12.65
C ALA A 100 5.21 -4.47 -12.53
N ILE A 101 6.22 -3.84 -11.96
CA ILE A 101 7.48 -4.46 -11.55
C ILE A 101 7.53 -4.34 -10.03
N GLY A 102 7.79 -5.45 -9.34
CA GLY A 102 7.79 -5.49 -7.88
C GLY A 102 9.13 -5.96 -7.31
N TYR A 103 9.49 -5.36 -6.18
CA TYR A 103 10.67 -5.71 -5.40
C TYR A 103 10.29 -5.95 -3.94
N TYR A 104 10.62 -7.13 -3.43
CA TYR A 104 10.64 -7.38 -2.00
C TYR A 104 11.88 -6.70 -1.41
N ILE A 105 11.66 -5.72 -0.57
CA ILE A 105 12.72 -4.95 0.10
C ILE A 105 12.27 -4.69 1.54
N PRO A 106 13.04 -5.13 2.55
CA PRO A 106 12.76 -4.75 3.94
C PRO A 106 12.63 -3.24 4.08
N GLU A 107 11.72 -2.79 4.92
CA GLU A 107 11.32 -1.39 5.01
C GLU A 107 12.50 -0.45 5.25
N GLU A 108 13.43 -0.85 6.14
CA GLU A 108 14.64 -0.08 6.48
C GLU A 108 15.59 0.12 5.28
N ARG A 109 15.49 -0.72 4.25
CA ARG A 109 16.34 -0.64 3.04
C ARG A 109 15.67 0.05 1.86
N MET A 110 14.38 0.38 1.97
CA MET A 110 13.64 1.01 0.87
C MET A 110 14.23 2.38 0.47
N PRO A 111 14.60 3.28 1.41
CA PRO A 111 15.16 4.58 1.05
C PRO A 111 16.43 4.48 0.20
N GLU A 112 17.32 3.54 0.53
CA GLU A 112 18.58 3.36 -0.22
C GLU A 112 18.35 2.75 -1.61
N ALA A 113 17.38 1.84 -1.72
CA ALA A 113 17.16 1.08 -2.95
C ALA A 113 16.37 1.86 -4.00
N ILE A 114 15.44 2.72 -3.56
CA ILE A 114 14.41 3.30 -4.42
C ILE A 114 14.98 4.19 -5.52
N ASN A 115 15.99 4.99 -5.24
CA ASN A 115 16.60 5.90 -6.21
C ASN A 115 17.14 5.13 -7.44
N THR A 116 17.89 4.07 -7.20
CA THR A 116 18.38 3.20 -8.27
C THR A 116 17.26 2.57 -9.10
N LEU A 117 16.18 2.16 -8.44
CA LEU A 117 15.04 1.54 -9.11
C LEU A 117 14.23 2.56 -9.94
N LEU A 118 14.08 3.78 -9.46
CA LEU A 118 13.44 4.88 -10.19
C LEU A 118 14.16 5.16 -11.51
N HIS A 119 15.48 5.31 -11.49
CA HIS A 119 16.27 5.53 -12.69
C HIS A 119 16.25 4.34 -13.64
N ARG A 120 16.29 3.12 -13.12
CA ARG A 120 16.26 1.89 -13.92
C ARG A 120 14.93 1.69 -14.66
N HIS A 121 13.81 1.97 -14.01
CA HIS A 121 12.50 1.62 -14.52
C HIS A 121 11.72 2.80 -15.07
N ASN A 122 12.07 4.04 -14.71
CA ASN A 122 11.33 5.26 -15.04
C ASN A 122 9.81 5.04 -14.93
N PRO A 123 9.28 4.77 -13.72
CA PRO A 123 7.88 4.49 -13.51
C PRO A 123 7.02 5.76 -13.61
N ASP A 124 5.72 5.57 -13.85
CA ASP A 124 4.70 6.61 -13.73
C ASP A 124 4.07 6.61 -12.33
N ILE A 125 4.08 5.45 -11.67
CA ILE A 125 3.47 5.23 -10.37
C ILE A 125 4.45 4.43 -9.50
N VAL A 126 4.63 4.86 -8.26
CA VAL A 126 5.41 4.11 -7.26
C VAL A 126 4.48 3.74 -6.10
N VAL A 127 4.54 2.49 -5.69
CA VAL A 127 3.90 1.99 -4.48
C VAL A 127 4.99 1.58 -3.49
N ILE A 128 4.94 2.15 -2.30
CA ILE A 128 5.89 1.91 -1.20
C ILE A 128 5.07 1.42 -0.02
N THR A 129 5.09 0.12 0.24
CA THR A 129 4.26 -0.48 1.28
C THR A 129 4.98 -1.63 1.99
N GLY A 130 4.41 -2.08 3.08
CA GLY A 130 4.97 -3.14 3.90
C GLY A 130 4.15 -3.31 5.16
N HIS A 131 4.81 -3.35 6.29
CA HIS A 131 4.19 -3.39 7.61
C HIS A 131 4.54 -2.14 8.40
N ASP A 132 3.56 -1.60 9.10
CA ASP A 132 3.76 -0.52 10.07
C ASP A 132 2.81 -0.72 11.26
N ALA A 133 3.10 -0.06 12.36
CA ALA A 133 2.27 -0.08 13.55
C ALA A 133 2.62 1.07 14.49
N LEU A 134 1.63 1.55 15.21
CA LEU A 134 1.87 2.35 16.41
C LEU A 134 2.57 1.49 17.47
N LEU A 135 3.62 2.02 18.08
CA LEU A 135 4.36 1.39 19.18
C LEU A 135 3.68 1.61 20.54
N SER A 136 2.85 2.65 20.64
CA SER A 136 2.05 2.98 21.79
C SER A 136 0.68 3.49 21.35
N GLU A 137 -0.37 3.11 22.08
CA GLU A 137 -1.73 3.59 21.88
C GLU A 137 -1.99 4.98 22.51
N ASP A 138 -0.95 5.61 23.08
CA ASP A 138 -1.05 6.96 23.64
C ASP A 138 -1.36 7.97 22.53
N LYS A 139 -2.58 8.50 22.56
CA LYS A 139 -3.08 9.45 21.56
C LYS A 139 -2.27 10.76 21.51
N SER A 140 -1.57 11.13 22.59
CA SER A 140 -0.71 12.32 22.60
C SER A 140 0.52 12.16 21.67
N ARG A 141 0.90 10.92 21.36
CA ARG A 141 2.06 10.59 20.53
C ARG A 141 1.71 10.25 19.08
N ILE A 142 0.48 10.50 18.65
CA ILE A 142 0.03 10.18 17.29
C ILE A 142 0.76 10.99 16.19
N TYR A 143 1.34 12.14 16.56
CA TYR A 143 2.16 12.99 15.69
C TYR A 143 3.67 12.88 15.95
N ASP A 144 4.08 11.92 16.78
CA ASP A 144 5.48 11.63 17.07
C ASP A 144 5.97 10.48 16.18
N ILE A 145 6.89 10.77 15.25
CA ILE A 145 7.44 9.77 14.33
C ILE A 145 8.08 8.58 15.08
N SER A 146 8.63 8.80 16.26
CA SER A 146 9.23 7.76 17.08
C SER A 146 8.21 6.73 17.61
N ASN A 147 6.91 7.05 17.51
CA ASN A 147 5.83 6.16 17.88
C ASN A 147 5.41 5.20 16.75
N TYR A 148 6.09 5.23 15.62
CA TYR A 148 5.80 4.38 14.47
C TYR A 148 6.96 3.42 14.18
N ARG A 149 6.62 2.18 13.84
CA ARG A 149 7.64 1.15 13.59
C ARG A 149 8.45 1.45 12.33
N ASN A 150 7.78 1.71 11.21
CA ASN A 150 8.42 1.81 9.89
C ASN A 150 8.06 3.09 9.12
N SER A 151 7.19 3.97 9.62
CA SER A 151 6.78 5.19 8.91
C SER A 151 7.96 6.05 8.49
N SER A 152 9.04 6.13 9.29
CA SER A 152 10.23 6.90 8.95
C SER A 152 10.89 6.44 7.64
N TYR A 153 10.90 5.15 7.38
CA TYR A 153 11.46 4.58 6.14
C TYR A 153 10.58 4.87 4.94
N PHE A 154 9.25 4.75 5.09
CA PHE A 154 8.31 5.13 4.02
C PHE A 154 8.37 6.61 3.68
N ILE A 155 8.51 7.48 4.68
CA ILE A 155 8.69 8.93 4.49
C ILE A 155 9.98 9.21 3.74
N SER A 156 11.09 8.61 4.15
CA SER A 156 12.38 8.78 3.50
C SER A 156 12.35 8.30 2.04
N ALA A 157 11.75 7.14 1.77
CA ALA A 157 11.61 6.64 0.41
C ALA A 157 10.67 7.52 -0.45
N THR A 158 9.66 8.14 0.16
CA THR A 158 8.78 9.12 -0.52
C THR A 158 9.55 10.38 -0.91
N LYS A 159 10.43 10.88 -0.05
CA LYS A 159 11.32 12.01 -0.35
C LYS A 159 12.21 11.72 -1.55
N GLU A 160 12.85 10.57 -1.60
CA GLU A 160 13.67 10.13 -2.74
C GLU A 160 12.86 10.14 -4.05
N CYS A 161 11.59 9.75 -4.01
CA CYS A 161 10.71 9.84 -5.17
C CYS A 161 10.52 11.29 -5.63
N ARG A 162 10.40 12.24 -4.70
CA ARG A 162 10.22 13.67 -5.03
C ARG A 162 11.52 14.34 -5.46
N GLU A 163 12.66 13.91 -4.96
CA GLU A 163 13.97 14.33 -5.47
C GLU A 163 14.16 13.86 -6.92
N TYR A 164 13.72 12.64 -7.25
CA TYR A 164 13.75 12.12 -8.62
C TYR A 164 12.77 12.85 -9.55
N LYS A 165 11.51 13.04 -9.12
CA LYS A 165 10.48 13.80 -9.86
C LYS A 165 9.64 14.63 -8.88
N PRO A 166 9.89 15.95 -8.79
CA PRO A 166 9.16 16.82 -7.86
C PRO A 166 7.68 16.97 -8.17
N ASP A 167 7.30 16.91 -9.45
CA ASP A 167 5.92 17.09 -9.88
C ASP A 167 5.04 15.89 -9.53
N LEU A 168 3.92 16.18 -8.86
CA LEU A 168 2.97 15.20 -8.36
C LEU A 168 2.22 14.47 -9.48
N ASP A 169 2.07 15.09 -10.65
CA ASP A 169 1.33 14.53 -11.78
C ASP A 169 2.21 13.59 -12.61
N SER A 170 3.51 13.89 -12.72
CA SER A 170 4.45 13.08 -13.53
C SER A 170 4.96 11.84 -12.81
N LEU A 171 4.83 11.79 -11.48
CA LEU A 171 5.11 10.60 -10.66
C LEU A 171 4.10 10.51 -9.52
N VAL A 172 3.21 9.56 -9.59
CA VAL A 172 2.27 9.28 -8.51
C VAL A 172 2.92 8.38 -7.48
N VAL A 173 2.95 8.81 -6.22
CA VAL A 173 3.48 8.04 -5.09
C VAL A 173 2.35 7.64 -4.16
N ILE A 174 2.23 6.34 -3.92
CA ILE A 174 1.29 5.72 -2.98
C ILE A 174 2.13 5.10 -1.87
N ALA A 175 2.01 5.60 -0.63
CA ALA A 175 2.93 5.21 0.43
C ALA A 175 2.22 4.83 1.73
N GLY A 176 2.87 3.95 2.51
CA GLY A 176 2.46 3.55 3.84
C GLY A 176 1.81 2.17 3.91
N ALA A 177 1.52 1.77 5.14
CA ALA A 177 0.94 0.50 5.52
C ALA A 177 -0.13 0.70 6.62
N CYS A 178 -0.49 -0.35 7.36
CA CYS A 178 -1.39 -0.23 8.51
C CYS A 178 -0.85 0.77 9.52
N GLN A 179 -1.71 1.63 10.02
CA GLN A 179 -1.40 2.61 11.09
C GLN A 179 -0.23 3.56 10.79
N SER A 180 0.20 3.72 9.53
CA SER A 180 1.29 4.63 9.18
C SER A 180 1.01 6.09 9.53
N PHE A 181 2.08 6.87 9.67
CA PHE A 181 2.00 8.30 9.92
C PHE A 181 1.57 9.05 8.65
N TYR A 182 0.26 9.02 8.41
CA TYR A 182 -0.39 9.53 7.21
C TYR A 182 0.01 10.97 6.87
N GLU A 183 -0.07 11.90 7.84
CA GLU A 183 0.17 13.33 7.61
C GLU A 183 1.61 13.56 7.13
N ALA A 184 2.57 12.91 7.77
CA ALA A 184 3.96 13.04 7.38
C ALA A 184 4.24 12.45 5.99
N LEU A 185 3.57 11.37 5.59
CA LEU A 185 3.68 10.84 4.23
C LEU A 185 3.17 11.84 3.19
N ILE A 186 1.99 12.43 3.42
CA ILE A 186 1.41 13.44 2.54
C ILE A 186 2.30 14.70 2.48
N GLU A 187 2.78 15.19 3.62
CA GLU A 187 3.66 16.38 3.72
C GLU A 187 4.98 16.17 2.96
N ASN A 188 5.46 14.94 2.90
CA ASN A 188 6.69 14.61 2.18
C ASN A 188 6.44 14.17 0.72
N GLY A 189 5.23 14.38 0.20
CA GLY A 189 4.93 14.33 -1.21
C GLY A 189 4.28 13.04 -1.71
N ALA A 190 3.75 12.19 -0.84
CA ALA A 190 2.88 11.11 -1.29
C ALA A 190 1.59 11.70 -1.91
N ASN A 191 1.16 11.19 -3.07
CA ASN A 191 -0.14 11.52 -3.63
C ASN A 191 -1.26 10.83 -2.84
N PHE A 192 -1.01 9.59 -2.44
CA PHE A 192 -1.90 8.78 -1.61
C PHE A 192 -1.11 8.21 -0.44
N ALA A 193 -1.66 8.28 0.74
CA ALA A 193 -1.04 7.72 1.93
C ALA A 193 -2.01 6.83 2.69
N SER A 194 -1.45 5.81 3.35
CA SER A 194 -2.23 4.85 4.12
C SER A 194 -2.63 5.38 5.48
N SER A 195 -3.81 4.97 5.90
CA SER A 195 -4.26 4.95 7.29
C SER A 195 -4.39 6.32 7.97
N PRO A 196 -5.20 7.25 7.39
CA PRO A 196 -5.47 8.54 8.05
C PRO A 196 -6.07 8.38 9.45
N SER A 197 -6.85 7.33 9.68
CA SER A 197 -7.44 6.99 10.99
C SER A 197 -6.62 6.00 11.81
N ARG A 198 -5.39 5.69 11.40
CA ARG A 198 -4.51 4.69 12.03
C ARG A 198 -5.14 3.29 12.10
N GLU A 199 -5.91 2.94 11.09
CA GLU A 199 -6.56 1.64 10.97
C GLU A 199 -5.75 0.65 10.13
N ASN A 200 -6.16 -0.60 10.13
CA ASN A 200 -5.57 -1.62 9.29
C ASN A 200 -6.11 -1.50 7.86
N ILE A 201 -5.24 -1.57 6.88
CA ILE A 201 -5.61 -1.51 5.47
C ILE A 201 -5.63 -2.91 4.83
N HIS A 202 -6.48 -3.08 3.84
CA HIS A 202 -6.47 -4.29 3.03
C HIS A 202 -5.26 -4.32 2.10
N LEU A 203 -4.65 -5.51 1.91
CA LEU A 203 -3.43 -5.65 1.11
C LEU A 203 -3.59 -5.19 -0.35
N PHE A 204 -4.81 -5.21 -0.89
CA PHE A 204 -5.08 -4.80 -2.26
C PHE A 204 -5.43 -3.32 -2.42
N ASP A 205 -5.69 -2.55 -1.36
CA ASP A 205 -6.05 -1.14 -1.50
C ASP A 205 -5.00 -0.32 -2.26
N PRO A 206 -3.69 -0.42 -1.96
CA PRO A 206 -2.67 0.26 -2.76
C PRO A 206 -2.63 -0.21 -4.22
N VAL A 207 -2.91 -1.51 -4.46
CA VAL A 207 -2.91 -2.10 -5.80
C VAL A 207 -4.09 -1.58 -6.63
N ILE A 208 -5.27 -1.47 -6.01
CA ILE A 208 -6.49 -0.96 -6.66
C ILE A 208 -6.26 0.50 -7.07
N ILE A 209 -5.76 1.34 -6.15
CA ILE A 209 -5.46 2.75 -6.42
C ILE A 209 -4.44 2.87 -7.56
N ALA A 210 -3.33 2.16 -7.47
CA ALA A 210 -2.29 2.18 -8.51
C ALA A 210 -2.83 1.72 -9.87
N SER A 211 -3.73 0.72 -9.87
CA SER A 211 -4.33 0.21 -11.11
C SER A 211 -5.31 1.19 -11.74
N GLU A 212 -6.18 1.81 -10.93
CA GLU A 212 -7.10 2.86 -11.40
C GLU A 212 -6.33 4.03 -12.02
N ILE A 213 -5.25 4.47 -11.37
CA ILE A 213 -4.40 5.53 -11.88
C ILE A 213 -3.69 5.10 -13.16
N ALA A 214 -3.12 3.89 -13.20
CA ALA A 214 -2.43 3.35 -14.36
C ALA A 214 -3.33 3.25 -15.59
N LEU A 215 -4.62 3.04 -15.40
CA LEU A 215 -5.64 2.94 -16.44
C LEU A 215 -6.36 4.27 -16.72
N THR A 216 -6.03 5.34 -16.00
CA THR A 216 -6.53 6.68 -16.31
C THR A 216 -5.80 7.23 -17.54
N PRO A 217 -6.51 7.76 -18.55
CA PRO A 217 -5.90 8.38 -19.70
C PRO A 217 -4.90 9.48 -19.32
N VAL A 218 -3.81 9.61 -20.06
CA VAL A 218 -2.72 10.56 -19.74
C VAL A 218 -3.13 12.03 -19.79
N TYR A 219 -4.23 12.35 -20.46
CA TYR A 219 -4.80 13.69 -20.57
C TYR A 219 -5.90 13.97 -19.55
N GLU A 220 -6.21 12.99 -18.68
CA GLU A 220 -7.23 13.12 -17.62
C GLU A 220 -6.59 12.99 -16.24
N TYR A 221 -7.23 13.61 -15.27
CA TYR A 221 -6.97 13.32 -13.86
C TYR A 221 -7.83 12.14 -13.39
N ALA A 222 -7.26 11.31 -12.53
CA ALA A 222 -8.02 10.26 -11.87
C ALA A 222 -9.11 10.91 -10.98
N LYS A 223 -10.34 10.40 -11.08
CA LYS A 223 -11.45 10.84 -10.22
C LYS A 223 -11.25 10.24 -8.83
N ILE A 224 -10.83 11.05 -7.89
CA ILE A 224 -10.42 10.62 -6.55
C ILE A 224 -11.54 9.86 -5.84
N GLU A 225 -12.77 10.39 -5.84
CA GLU A 225 -13.92 9.73 -5.19
C GLU A 225 -14.13 8.32 -5.75
N ARG A 226 -13.96 8.14 -7.06
CA ARG A 226 -14.06 6.83 -7.69
C ARG A 226 -12.91 5.92 -7.29
N VAL A 227 -11.68 6.42 -7.31
CA VAL A 227 -10.49 5.66 -6.96
C VAL A 227 -10.62 5.12 -5.54
N LEU A 228 -11.01 5.98 -4.59
CA LEU A 228 -11.15 5.61 -3.20
C LEU A 228 -12.37 4.71 -2.95
N SER A 229 -13.51 4.95 -3.62
CA SER A 229 -14.70 4.11 -3.46
C SER A 229 -14.51 2.67 -3.97
N ASN A 230 -13.55 2.46 -4.86
CA ASN A 230 -13.19 1.14 -5.37
C ASN A 230 -12.23 0.38 -4.44
N THR A 231 -11.63 1.02 -3.45
CA THR A 231 -10.84 0.30 -2.44
C THR A 231 -11.73 -0.59 -1.58
N ILE A 232 -11.15 -1.62 -0.99
CA ILE A 232 -11.91 -2.56 -0.15
C ILE A 232 -12.35 -1.89 1.14
N ASN A 233 -11.52 -1.02 1.71
CA ASN A 233 -11.84 -0.26 2.92
C ASN A 233 -12.77 0.96 2.68
N LYS A 234 -13.08 1.31 1.43
CA LYS A 234 -14.08 2.33 1.03
C LYS A 234 -14.00 3.63 1.82
N ASN A 235 -12.86 4.28 1.86
CA ASN A 235 -12.63 5.54 2.56
C ASN A 235 -12.71 5.48 4.11
N MET A 236 -12.85 4.31 4.70
CA MET A 236 -12.92 4.16 6.15
C MET A 236 -11.56 3.79 6.71
N GLY A 237 -10.67 4.78 6.86
CA GLY A 237 -9.34 4.59 7.41
C GLY A 237 -8.32 3.94 6.47
N GLY A 238 -8.70 3.74 5.20
CA GLY A 238 -7.85 3.13 4.19
C GLY A 238 -6.76 4.06 3.67
N LEU A 239 -6.83 4.38 2.38
CA LEU A 239 -5.93 5.31 1.72
C LEU A 239 -6.68 6.59 1.41
N ASP A 240 -6.06 7.73 1.71
CA ASP A 240 -6.59 9.04 1.36
C ASP A 240 -5.55 9.82 0.55
N THR A 241 -5.96 10.95 -0.02
CA THR A 241 -5.12 11.72 -0.93
C THR A 241 -5.29 13.21 -0.70
N ARG A 242 -4.21 13.93 -0.96
CA ARG A 242 -4.20 15.38 -1.08
C ARG A 242 -4.35 15.84 -2.54
N GLY A 243 -4.29 14.95 -3.50
CA GLY A 243 -3.99 15.43 -4.79
C GLY A 243 -4.47 14.65 -5.96
N GLN A 244 -3.73 14.77 -6.96
CA GLN A 244 -4.04 14.49 -8.33
C GLN A 244 -3.21 13.34 -8.83
N ALA A 245 -3.65 12.72 -9.85
CA ALA A 245 -2.89 11.65 -10.41
C ALA A 245 -2.91 11.68 -11.91
N ARG A 246 -1.71 11.70 -12.41
CA ARG A 246 -1.30 11.34 -13.74
C ARG A 246 -1.67 12.30 -14.85
N ARG A 247 -0.74 13.21 -15.10
CA ARG A 247 -0.63 13.95 -16.34
C ARG A 247 0.76 13.73 -16.92
N ILE A 248 0.88 13.08 -18.05
CA ILE A 248 2.16 13.01 -18.77
C ILE A 248 2.21 14.20 -19.72
N TYR A 249 3.16 15.08 -19.54
CA TYR A 249 3.54 16.06 -20.55
C TYR A 249 4.26 15.30 -21.67
N LEU A 250 3.56 15.02 -22.76
CA LEU A 250 4.20 14.65 -24.01
C LEU A 250 4.94 15.89 -24.50
N GLY A 251 6.28 15.91 -24.35
CA GLY A 251 7.19 17.02 -24.64
C GLY A 251 6.80 17.96 -25.80
N GLY A 252 5.83 18.78 -25.58
CA GLY A 252 5.36 19.83 -26.42
C GLY A 252 5.42 21.12 -25.62
N LYS A 253 5.80 22.20 -26.25
CA LYS A 253 5.87 23.54 -25.65
C LYS A 253 4.64 23.78 -24.78
N SER A 254 4.86 24.19 -23.54
CA SER A 254 3.82 24.75 -22.67
C SER A 254 3.05 25.83 -23.48
N SER A 255 1.74 25.69 -23.55
CA SER A 255 0.85 26.68 -24.18
C SER A 255 0.66 27.94 -23.35
N ASN A 256 1.60 28.25 -22.46
CA ASN A 256 1.59 29.42 -21.59
C ASN A 256 2.63 30.50 -21.97
N ASP A 257 3.13 30.45 -23.19
CA ASP A 257 3.90 31.57 -23.77
C ASP A 257 3.05 32.28 -24.83
N THR A 258 2.01 32.98 -24.39
CA THR A 258 1.38 34.13 -25.04
C THR A 258 0.85 35.10 -24.01
#